data_9e2c454dbbd40ee82f71841dbe91b425
#
_entry.id   9e2c454dbbd40ee82f71841dbe91b425
#
_cell.length_a   1.000
_cell.length_b   1.000
_cell.length_c   1.000
_cell.angle_alpha   90.00
_cell.angle_beta   90.00
_cell.angle_gamma   90.00
#
_symmetry.space_group_name_H-M   'P 1'
#
loop_
_entity.id
_entity.type
_entity.pdbx_description
1 polymer ?
#
loop_
_entity_poly.entity_id
_entity_poly.type
_entity_poly.pdbx_seq_one_letter_code
_entity_poly.pdbx_strand_id
1 'polypeptide(L)'
;MSFSQKQIVTCECGHEFEWDIWSSINVTRDPDLKETLFNGLLNVVVCPFCGIFFYFETFILYHDEKKKYLFYIYNHDCPEDKTKLTQKAKEDCELVNQKAEKKIFLDYKVEVFFGLDEVLEFLKKEEDL
;
A
#
# COMPACT_ATOMS: atom_id res chain seq x y z
N MET A 1 -5.15 6.20 -9.00
CA MET A 1 -4.77 7.50 -8.41
C MET A 1 -4.34 7.31 -6.96
N SER A 2 -3.26 7.99 -6.59
CA SER A 2 -2.77 7.91 -5.20
C SER A 2 -3.66 8.72 -4.26
N PHE A 3 -3.86 8.20 -3.06
CA PHE A 3 -4.75 8.83 -2.09
C PHE A 3 -4.12 8.81 -0.70
N SER A 4 -4.06 9.99 -0.08
CA SER A 4 -3.65 10.12 1.32
C SER A 4 -4.75 10.84 2.10
N GLN A 5 -4.77 10.58 3.39
CA GLN A 5 -5.76 11.17 4.29
C GLN A 5 -5.07 11.57 5.60
N LYS A 6 -5.48 12.69 6.16
CA LYS A 6 -4.98 13.11 7.46
C LYS A 6 -5.53 12.20 8.54
N GLN A 7 -4.62 11.64 9.34
CA GLN A 7 -4.95 10.78 10.47
C GLN A 7 -4.43 11.41 11.74
N ILE A 8 -5.15 11.20 12.83
CA ILE A 8 -4.67 11.59 14.15
C ILE A 8 -3.75 10.48 14.63
N VAL A 9 -2.50 10.85 14.91
CA VAL A 9 -1.47 9.91 15.33
C VAL A 9 -1.07 10.25 16.78
N THR A 10 -0.97 9.23 17.63
CA THR A 10 -0.52 9.38 19.00
C THR A 10 0.89 8.82 19.14
N CYS A 11 1.84 9.67 19.55
CA CYS A 11 3.21 9.27 19.80
C CYS A 11 3.34 8.64 21.18
N GLU A 12 4.37 7.83 21.38
CA GLU A 12 4.68 7.24 22.70
C GLU A 12 4.93 8.31 23.77
N CYS A 13 5.35 9.53 23.35
CA CYS A 13 5.53 10.65 24.29
C CYS A 13 4.21 11.24 24.79
N GLY A 14 3.08 10.76 24.28
CA GLY A 14 1.74 11.18 24.70
C GLY A 14 1.12 12.30 23.88
N HIS A 15 1.82 12.87 22.92
CA HIS A 15 1.29 13.93 22.09
C HIS A 15 0.50 13.38 20.91
N GLU A 16 -0.61 14.03 20.60
CA GLU A 16 -1.41 13.74 19.40
C GLU A 16 -1.13 14.80 18.35
N PHE A 17 -1.07 14.38 17.08
CA PHE A 17 -0.84 15.30 15.96
C PHE A 17 -1.44 14.70 14.68
N GLU A 18 -1.62 15.52 13.66
CA GLU A 18 -2.12 15.07 12.36
C GLU A 18 -0.95 14.77 11.43
N TRP A 19 -1.11 13.71 10.61
CA TRP A 19 -0.13 13.32 9.60
C TRP A 19 -0.83 12.75 8.38
N ASP A 20 -0.29 13.02 7.19
CA ASP A 20 -0.85 12.47 5.96
C ASP A 20 -0.42 11.02 5.79
N ILE A 21 -1.40 10.12 5.80
CA ILE A 21 -1.18 8.68 5.66
C ILE A 21 -1.72 8.21 4.32
N TRP A 22 -0.89 7.54 3.56
CA TRP A 22 -1.26 7.01 2.24
C TRP A 22 -2.02 5.70 2.42
N SER A 23 -3.17 5.59 1.76
CA SER A 23 -3.98 4.36 1.73
C SER A 23 -4.00 3.71 0.36
N SER A 24 -3.63 4.44 -0.68
CA SER A 24 -3.43 3.87 -2.01
C SER A 24 -2.35 4.66 -2.74
N ILE A 25 -1.53 3.95 -3.52
CA ILE A 25 -0.49 4.57 -4.31
C ILE A 25 -0.52 4.02 -5.74
N ASN A 26 -0.40 4.91 -6.72
CA ASN A 26 -0.27 4.55 -8.13
C ASN A 26 1.13 4.95 -8.57
N VAL A 27 2.04 3.99 -8.62
CA VAL A 27 3.45 4.26 -8.86
C VAL A 27 3.76 4.61 -10.32
N THR A 28 2.81 4.40 -11.23
CA THR A 28 2.97 4.82 -12.62
C THR A 28 2.74 6.32 -12.76
N ARG A 29 1.70 6.82 -12.09
CA ARG A 29 1.34 8.24 -12.12
C ARG A 29 2.15 9.08 -11.15
N ASP A 30 2.52 8.48 -10.02
CA ASP A 30 3.26 9.14 -8.95
C ASP A 30 4.54 8.35 -8.64
N PRO A 31 5.55 8.39 -9.53
CA PRO A 31 6.77 7.59 -9.36
C PRO A 31 7.57 7.94 -8.11
N ASP A 32 7.42 9.15 -7.58
CA ASP A 32 8.07 9.55 -6.33
C ASP A 32 7.62 8.69 -5.15
N LEU A 33 6.37 8.21 -5.18
CA LEU A 33 5.85 7.34 -4.12
C LEU A 33 6.49 5.96 -4.16
N LYS A 34 6.86 5.47 -5.35
CA LYS A 34 7.60 4.22 -5.47
C LYS A 34 8.98 4.36 -4.83
N GLU A 35 9.66 5.46 -5.09
CA GLU A 35 10.95 5.75 -4.48
C GLU A 35 10.84 5.85 -2.96
N THR A 36 9.82 6.54 -2.48
CA THR A 36 9.54 6.64 -1.04
C THR A 36 9.35 5.26 -0.42
N LEU A 37 8.59 4.38 -1.09
CA LEU A 37 8.38 3.01 -0.64
C LEU A 37 9.70 2.23 -0.57
N PHE A 38 10.53 2.29 -1.63
CA PHE A 38 11.81 1.57 -1.68
C PHE A 38 12.80 2.07 -0.64
N ASN A 39 12.74 3.35 -0.27
CA ASN A 39 13.58 3.92 0.78
C ASN A 39 13.06 3.61 2.19
N GLY A 40 11.93 2.91 2.29
CA GLY A 40 11.35 2.54 3.58
C GLY A 40 10.70 3.71 4.32
N LEU A 41 10.33 4.77 3.59
CA LEU A 41 9.79 6.00 4.19
C LEU A 41 8.27 6.15 4.01
N LEU A 42 7.62 5.25 3.28
CA LEU A 42 6.17 5.34 3.09
C LEU A 42 5.45 5.14 4.43
N ASN A 43 4.60 6.10 4.78
CA ASN A 43 3.87 6.12 6.05
C ASN A 43 4.76 6.12 7.30
N VAL A 44 5.99 6.62 7.16
CA VAL A 44 6.84 6.90 8.31
C VAL A 44 6.45 8.27 8.87
N VAL A 45 6.14 8.30 10.15
CA VAL A 45 5.63 9.47 10.86
C VAL A 45 6.71 10.01 11.79
N VAL A 46 6.86 11.33 11.84
CA VAL A 46 7.82 11.98 12.73
C VAL A 46 7.05 12.83 13.75
N CYS A 47 7.23 12.54 15.02
CA CYS A 47 6.58 13.33 16.06
C CYS A 47 7.19 14.74 16.12
N PRO A 48 6.37 15.80 15.97
CA PRO A 48 6.91 17.17 15.99
C PRO A 48 7.35 17.63 17.37
N PHE A 49 7.01 16.89 18.42
CA PHE A 49 7.33 17.27 19.80
C PHE A 49 8.60 16.59 20.30
N CYS A 50 8.76 15.28 20.08
CA CYS A 50 9.91 14.53 20.58
C CYS A 50 10.90 14.12 19.50
N GLY A 51 10.56 14.24 18.22
CA GLY A 51 11.43 13.91 17.10
C GLY A 51 11.57 12.42 16.80
N ILE A 52 10.90 11.55 17.53
CA ILE A 52 10.91 10.11 17.25
C ILE A 52 10.14 9.85 15.97
N PHE A 53 10.65 8.96 15.12
CA PHE A 53 9.93 8.52 13.95
C PHE A 53 9.53 7.05 14.10
N PHE A 54 8.39 6.71 13.49
CA PHE A 54 7.85 5.35 13.51
C PHE A 54 6.97 5.11 12.29
N TYR A 55 6.73 3.83 12.00
CA TYR A 55 5.89 3.44 10.88
C TYR A 55 4.43 3.36 11.33
N PHE A 56 3.55 4.07 10.60
CA PHE A 56 2.10 3.99 10.83
C PHE A 56 1.55 2.89 9.94
N GLU A 57 1.19 1.76 10.54
CA GLU A 57 0.72 0.61 9.81
C GLU A 57 -0.76 0.70 9.48
N THR A 58 -1.09 0.57 8.20
CA THR A 58 -2.47 0.61 7.71
C THR A 58 -2.55 -0.15 6.39
N PHE A 59 -3.77 -0.44 5.93
CA PHE A 59 -3.97 -1.05 4.62
C PHE A 59 -3.52 -0.08 3.52
N ILE A 60 -2.80 -0.61 2.54
CA ILE A 60 -2.34 0.15 1.37
C ILE A 60 -2.65 -0.63 0.11
N LEU A 61 -3.22 0.05 -0.89
CA LEU A 61 -3.42 -0.51 -2.23
C LEU A 61 -2.31 -0.01 -3.13
N TYR A 62 -1.52 -0.93 -3.67
CA TYR A 62 -0.40 -0.63 -4.57
C TYR A 62 -0.81 -0.91 -6.00
N HIS A 63 -0.70 0.08 -6.88
CA HIS A 63 -1.11 -0.01 -8.28
C HIS A 63 0.03 0.40 -9.20
N ASP A 64 0.42 -0.50 -10.12
CA ASP A 64 1.40 -0.22 -11.18
C ASP A 64 0.76 -0.54 -12.52
N GLU A 65 0.44 0.50 -13.29
CA GLU A 65 -0.23 0.34 -14.59
C GLU A 65 0.71 -0.22 -15.67
N LYS A 66 2.00 0.05 -15.58
CA LYS A 66 2.98 -0.43 -16.56
C LYS A 66 3.21 -1.92 -16.45
N LYS A 67 3.40 -2.41 -15.23
CA LYS A 67 3.64 -3.83 -14.96
C LYS A 67 2.37 -4.61 -14.70
N LYS A 68 1.23 -3.90 -14.62
CA LYS A 68 -0.08 -4.47 -14.33
C LYS A 68 -0.10 -5.20 -12.99
N TYR A 69 0.40 -4.52 -11.96
CA TYR A 69 0.35 -5.01 -10.58
C TYR A 69 -0.77 -4.32 -9.82
N LEU A 70 -1.52 -5.10 -9.07
CA LEU A 70 -2.48 -4.59 -8.11
C LEU A 70 -2.30 -5.39 -6.83
N PHE A 71 -1.65 -4.78 -5.84
CA PHE A 71 -1.29 -5.44 -4.60
C PHE A 71 -2.10 -4.88 -3.44
N TYR A 72 -2.69 -5.79 -2.66
CA TYR A 72 -3.43 -5.48 -1.45
C TYR A 72 -2.49 -5.74 -0.28
N ILE A 73 -2.09 -4.67 0.41
CA ILE A 73 -1.10 -4.73 1.49
C ILE A 73 -1.81 -4.52 2.82
N TYR A 74 -1.97 -5.61 3.56
CA TYR A 74 -2.56 -5.61 4.90
C TYR A 74 -1.47 -5.43 5.95
N ASN A 75 -1.89 -5.21 7.21
CA ASN A 75 -0.95 -5.13 8.31
C ASN A 75 -0.22 -6.47 8.49
N HIS A 76 1.03 -6.43 8.96
CA HIS A 76 1.84 -7.64 9.10
C HIS A 76 1.25 -8.66 10.07
N ASP A 77 0.45 -8.20 11.03
CA ASP A 77 -0.22 -9.04 12.03
C ASP A 77 -1.67 -9.36 11.69
N CYS A 78 -2.07 -9.17 10.43
CA CYS A 78 -3.42 -9.46 9.98
C CYS A 78 -3.78 -10.93 10.26
N PRO A 79 -4.88 -11.19 11.00
CA PRO A 79 -5.24 -12.56 11.38
C PRO A 79 -5.94 -13.34 10.27
N GLU A 80 -6.26 -12.70 9.16
CA GLU A 80 -7.02 -13.33 8.09
C GLU A 80 -6.16 -14.25 7.22
N ASP A 81 -6.80 -15.23 6.59
CA ASP A 81 -6.14 -16.17 5.70
C ASP A 81 -5.76 -15.48 4.40
N LYS A 82 -4.48 -15.51 4.06
CA LYS A 82 -3.95 -14.86 2.86
C LYS A 82 -4.59 -15.39 1.58
N THR A 83 -4.85 -16.71 1.51
CA THR A 83 -5.49 -17.33 0.36
C THR A 83 -6.91 -16.80 0.15
N LYS A 84 -7.67 -16.65 1.22
CA LYS A 84 -9.03 -16.10 1.17
C LYS A 84 -9.02 -14.65 0.75
N LEU A 85 -8.08 -13.85 1.26
CA LEU A 85 -7.94 -12.45 0.90
C LEU A 85 -7.55 -12.30 -0.58
N THR A 86 -6.66 -13.14 -1.07
CA THR A 86 -6.25 -13.14 -2.47
C THR A 86 -7.43 -13.46 -3.38
N GLN A 87 -8.23 -14.45 -3.03
CA GLN A 87 -9.43 -14.82 -3.79
C GLN A 87 -10.43 -13.68 -3.84
N LYS A 88 -10.67 -13.04 -2.69
CA LYS A 88 -11.57 -11.89 -2.60
C LYS A 88 -11.08 -10.73 -3.47
N ALA A 89 -9.79 -10.44 -3.44
CA ALA A 89 -9.20 -9.38 -4.24
C ALA A 89 -9.38 -9.63 -5.74
N LYS A 90 -9.18 -10.86 -6.17
CA LYS A 90 -9.38 -11.26 -7.57
C LYS A 90 -10.85 -11.13 -7.99
N GLU A 91 -11.76 -11.52 -7.13
CA GLU A 91 -13.21 -11.38 -7.37
C GLU A 91 -13.61 -9.91 -7.48
N ASP A 92 -13.09 -9.06 -6.62
CA ASP A 92 -13.35 -7.62 -6.66
C ASP A 92 -12.86 -7.01 -7.99
N CYS A 93 -11.71 -7.41 -8.48
CA CYS A 93 -11.17 -6.95 -9.77
C CYS A 93 -12.05 -7.40 -10.93
N GLU A 94 -12.55 -8.64 -10.90
CA GLU A 94 -13.47 -9.14 -11.92
C GLU A 94 -14.77 -8.34 -11.95
N LEU A 95 -15.31 -8.01 -10.78
CA LEU A 95 -16.52 -7.19 -10.68
C LEU A 95 -16.32 -5.80 -11.29
N VAL A 96 -15.18 -5.16 -11.01
CA VAL A 96 -14.86 -3.85 -11.57
C VAL A 96 -14.77 -3.95 -13.10
N ASN A 97 -14.10 -4.99 -13.62
CA ASN A 97 -13.97 -5.19 -15.07
C ASN A 97 -15.33 -5.42 -15.74
N GLN A 98 -16.24 -6.15 -15.09
CA GLN A 98 -17.58 -6.40 -15.64
C GLN A 98 -18.45 -5.15 -15.69
N LYS A 99 -18.31 -4.25 -14.70
CA LYS A 99 -19.11 -3.04 -14.59
C LYS A 99 -18.55 -1.86 -15.38
N ALA A 100 -17.27 -1.86 -15.69
CA ALA A 100 -16.62 -0.77 -16.40
C ALA A 100 -16.80 -0.91 -17.91
N GLU A 101 -16.93 0.21 -18.61
CA GLU A 101 -16.97 0.22 -20.08
C GLU A 101 -15.66 -0.29 -20.66
N LYS A 102 -14.54 0.02 -20.00
CA LYS A 102 -13.22 -0.50 -20.31
C LYS A 102 -12.78 -1.43 -19.20
N LYS A 103 -12.22 -2.58 -19.56
CA LYS A 103 -11.65 -3.50 -18.58
C LYS A 103 -10.36 -2.91 -18.03
N ILE A 104 -10.44 -2.33 -16.82
CA ILE A 104 -9.35 -1.58 -16.22
C ILE A 104 -8.23 -2.51 -15.73
N PHE A 105 -8.61 -3.65 -15.13
CA PHE A 105 -7.67 -4.58 -14.49
C PHE A 105 -7.50 -5.88 -15.30
N LEU A 106 -7.62 -5.79 -16.61
CA LEU A 106 -7.41 -6.96 -17.49
C LEU A 106 -5.92 -7.36 -17.44
N ASP A 107 -5.67 -8.64 -17.20
CA ASP A 107 -4.31 -9.22 -17.11
C ASP A 107 -3.47 -8.68 -15.96
N TYR A 108 -4.08 -8.04 -14.97
CA TYR A 108 -3.38 -7.58 -13.79
C TYR A 108 -2.99 -8.74 -12.88
N LYS A 109 -1.77 -8.68 -12.34
CA LYS A 109 -1.32 -9.58 -11.30
C LYS A 109 -1.82 -9.06 -9.95
N VAL A 110 -2.80 -9.76 -9.39
CA VAL A 110 -3.40 -9.40 -8.10
C VAL A 110 -2.77 -10.27 -7.01
N GLU A 111 -2.16 -9.62 -6.02
CA GLU A 111 -1.50 -10.30 -4.92
C GLU A 111 -1.86 -9.65 -3.58
N VAL A 112 -1.77 -10.44 -2.52
CA VAL A 112 -1.99 -9.97 -1.16
C VAL A 112 -0.69 -10.12 -0.38
N PHE A 113 -0.31 -9.08 0.34
CA PHE A 113 0.90 -9.06 1.17
C PHE A 113 0.54 -8.64 2.59
N PHE A 114 1.29 -9.14 3.56
CA PHE A 114 1.17 -8.75 4.96
C PHE A 114 2.41 -7.94 5.34
N GLY A 115 2.26 -6.61 5.33
CA GLY A 115 3.32 -5.67 5.62
C GLY A 115 4.11 -5.24 4.40
N LEU A 116 4.71 -4.05 4.47
CA LEU A 116 5.49 -3.50 3.36
C LEU A 116 6.78 -4.28 3.08
N ASP A 117 7.32 -4.97 4.09
CA ASP A 117 8.53 -5.77 3.91
C ASP A 117 8.33 -6.88 2.88
N GLU A 118 7.18 -7.55 2.89
CA GLU A 118 6.86 -8.59 1.92
C GLU A 118 6.79 -8.01 0.50
N VAL A 119 6.19 -6.83 0.36
CA VAL A 119 6.07 -6.15 -0.94
C VAL A 119 7.44 -5.76 -1.46
N LEU A 120 8.28 -5.18 -0.60
CA LEU A 120 9.63 -4.78 -0.98
C LEU A 120 10.46 -5.95 -1.43
N GLU A 121 10.39 -7.07 -0.71
CA GLU A 121 11.10 -8.29 -1.07
C GLU A 121 10.66 -8.80 -2.44
N PHE A 122 9.35 -8.84 -2.68
CA PHE A 122 8.79 -9.26 -3.96
C PHE A 122 9.26 -8.34 -5.09
N LEU A 123 9.13 -7.02 -4.92
CA LEU A 123 9.49 -6.05 -5.95
C LEU A 123 10.98 -6.05 -6.27
N LYS A 124 11.83 -6.23 -5.26
CA LYS A 124 13.28 -6.32 -5.48
C LYS A 124 13.65 -7.53 -6.31
N LYS A 125 13.00 -8.66 -6.11
CA LYS A 125 13.23 -9.86 -6.90
C LYS A 125 12.75 -9.68 -8.34
N GLU A 126 11.56 -9.11 -8.53
CA GLU A 126 10.96 -8.95 -9.86
C GLU A 126 11.68 -7.87 -10.68
N GLU A 127 12.17 -6.84 -10.04
CA GLU A 127 12.81 -5.71 -10.72
C GLU A 127 14.35 -5.83 -10.74
N ASP A 128 14.88 -6.88 -10.16
CA ASP A 128 16.32 -7.16 -10.13
C ASP A 128 17.13 -6.03 -9.50
N LEU A 129 16.60 -5.48 -8.40
CA LEU A 129 17.22 -4.37 -7.67
C LEU A 129 18.04 -4.84 -6.47
#